data_b81422c9c056902185022138f84d1411
#
_entry.id   b81422c9c056902185022138f84d1411
#
_cell.length_a   1.000
_cell.length_b   1.000
_cell.length_c   1.000
_cell.angle_alpha   90.00
_cell.angle_beta   90.00
_cell.angle_gamma   90.00
#
_symmetry.space_group_name_H-M   'P 1'
#
loop_
_entity.id
_entity.type
_entity.pdbx_description
1 polymer ?
#
loop_
_entity_poly.entity_id
_entity_poly.type
_entity_poly.pdbx_seq_one_letter_code
_entity_poly.pdbx_strand_id
1 'polypeptide(L)'
;SKKHRVIDEAIKCGAEIVNDISMIEDENILKVLNNHDVFYVLGHYRKNEAHQNLIPEVLIDISKKIDLLISSGFDRSKIILDPGIGFGKTPKESKDILANIEILKKSFNLPVMVGSSRKSFIGEYTGKKIEERVFGTASTVVFSILNGANILRVHDYKEMMDVKKMTQVLKDSAYIL
;
A
#
# COMPACT_ATOMS: atom_id res chain seq x y z
N SER A 1 -6.27 -9.71 -6.42
CA SER A 1 -5.86 -11.00 -7.03
C SER A 1 -4.64 -10.79 -7.91
N LYS A 2 -3.83 -11.85 -8.13
CA LYS A 2 -2.71 -11.86 -9.06
C LYS A 2 -3.00 -12.64 -10.35
N LYS A 3 -4.22 -13.14 -10.52
CA LYS A 3 -4.63 -13.93 -11.69
C LYS A 3 -5.50 -13.07 -12.62
N HIS A 4 -5.04 -12.81 -13.84
CA HIS A 4 -5.73 -11.94 -14.79
C HIS A 4 -7.19 -12.34 -15.06
N ARG A 5 -7.50 -13.65 -15.17
CA ARG A 5 -8.88 -14.12 -15.39
C ARG A 5 -9.82 -13.80 -14.23
N VAL A 6 -9.31 -13.91 -12.97
CA VAL A 6 -10.11 -13.57 -11.77
C VAL A 6 -10.33 -12.06 -11.69
N ILE A 7 -9.31 -11.27 -12.06
CA ILE A 7 -9.41 -9.81 -12.12
C ILE A 7 -10.47 -9.40 -13.15
N ASP A 8 -10.42 -9.95 -14.37
CA ASP A 8 -11.35 -9.64 -15.45
C ASP A 8 -12.81 -9.94 -15.03
N GLU A 9 -13.07 -11.12 -14.47
CA GLU A 9 -14.40 -11.47 -13.97
C GLU A 9 -14.87 -10.60 -12.82
N ALA A 10 -13.96 -10.24 -11.88
CA ALA A 10 -14.31 -9.34 -10.78
C ALA A 10 -14.71 -7.94 -11.29
N ILE A 11 -14.00 -7.41 -12.30
CA ILE A 11 -14.31 -6.12 -12.91
C ILE A 11 -15.69 -6.19 -13.61
N LYS A 12 -15.98 -7.25 -14.38
CA LYS A 12 -17.29 -7.46 -15.00
C LYS A 12 -18.43 -7.53 -13.96
N CYS A 13 -18.12 -7.98 -12.73
CA CYS A 13 -19.04 -7.97 -11.61
C CYS A 13 -19.10 -6.63 -10.85
N GLY A 14 -18.42 -5.58 -11.33
CA GLY A 14 -18.49 -4.23 -10.76
C GLY A 14 -17.33 -3.86 -9.84
N ALA A 15 -16.20 -4.58 -9.84
CA ALA A 15 -15.02 -4.15 -9.10
C ALA A 15 -14.37 -2.94 -9.80
N GLU A 16 -14.19 -1.85 -9.07
CA GLU A 16 -13.61 -0.60 -9.57
C GLU A 16 -12.11 -0.46 -9.22
N ILE A 17 -11.62 -1.26 -8.27
CA ILE A 17 -10.22 -1.21 -7.82
C ILE A 17 -9.62 -2.61 -7.86
N VAL A 18 -8.56 -2.78 -8.61
CA VAL A 18 -7.76 -4.01 -8.66
C VAL A 18 -6.61 -3.91 -7.67
N ASN A 19 -6.61 -4.75 -6.65
CA ASN A 19 -5.51 -4.82 -5.68
C ASN A 19 -4.62 -6.03 -6.02
N ASP A 20 -3.43 -5.77 -6.55
CA ASP A 20 -2.42 -6.77 -6.88
C ASP A 20 -1.17 -6.62 -5.99
N ILE A 21 -0.87 -7.69 -5.25
CA ILE A 21 0.30 -7.77 -4.37
C ILE A 21 1.48 -8.50 -5.02
N SER A 22 1.39 -8.84 -6.31
CA SER A 22 2.41 -9.62 -7.02
C SER A 22 3.36 -8.80 -7.85
N MET A 23 3.17 -7.49 -7.93
CA MET A 23 3.93 -6.58 -8.81
C MET A 23 3.84 -6.96 -10.30
N ILE A 24 2.64 -7.30 -10.77
CA ILE A 24 2.45 -7.71 -12.17
C ILE A 24 3.31 -8.96 -12.50
N GLU A 25 3.16 -10.01 -11.67
CA GLU A 25 3.80 -11.31 -11.96
C GLU A 25 3.19 -11.94 -13.23
N ASP A 26 1.91 -11.70 -13.48
CA ASP A 26 1.19 -12.10 -14.69
C ASP A 26 0.96 -10.88 -15.60
N GLU A 27 1.77 -10.75 -16.65
CA GLU A 27 1.68 -9.62 -17.57
C GLU A 27 0.36 -9.55 -18.36
N ASN A 28 -0.43 -10.64 -18.42
CA ASN A 28 -1.76 -10.57 -19.00
C ASN A 28 -2.71 -9.66 -18.23
N ILE A 29 -2.37 -9.31 -16.97
CA ILE A 29 -3.08 -8.28 -16.20
C ILE A 29 -3.09 -6.94 -16.94
N LEU A 30 -2.02 -6.57 -17.65
CA LEU A 30 -1.92 -5.31 -18.40
C LEU A 30 -3.01 -5.21 -19.47
N LYS A 31 -3.28 -6.30 -20.18
CA LYS A 31 -4.37 -6.34 -21.19
C LYS A 31 -5.74 -6.15 -20.55
N VAL A 32 -5.96 -6.78 -19.38
CA VAL A 32 -7.22 -6.63 -18.65
C VAL A 32 -7.40 -5.19 -18.19
N LEU A 33 -6.37 -4.61 -17.56
CA LEU A 33 -6.42 -3.23 -17.06
C LEU A 33 -6.71 -2.21 -18.17
N ASN A 34 -6.07 -2.36 -19.34
CA ASN A 34 -6.26 -1.45 -20.48
C ASN A 34 -7.63 -1.55 -21.15
N ASN A 35 -8.34 -2.66 -20.95
CA ASN A 35 -9.70 -2.85 -21.50
C ASN A 35 -10.80 -2.33 -20.56
N HIS A 36 -10.47 -1.86 -19.37
CA HIS A 36 -11.44 -1.46 -18.34
C HIS A 36 -11.08 -0.12 -17.68
N ASP A 37 -12.10 0.59 -17.22
CA ASP A 37 -11.94 1.85 -16.49
C ASP A 37 -11.84 1.59 -14.97
N VAL A 38 -10.67 1.15 -14.50
CA VAL A 38 -10.45 0.77 -13.10
C VAL A 38 -9.18 1.39 -12.52
N PHE A 39 -9.14 1.55 -11.20
CA PHE A 39 -7.92 1.86 -10.47
C PHE A 39 -7.09 0.60 -10.24
N TYR A 40 -5.78 0.75 -10.23
CA TYR A 40 -4.86 -0.35 -9.96
C TYR A 40 -3.95 -0.04 -8.78
N VAL A 41 -3.99 -0.91 -7.76
CA VAL A 41 -3.08 -0.85 -6.61
C VAL A 41 -1.87 -1.71 -6.93
N LEU A 42 -0.75 -1.05 -7.17
CA LEU A 42 0.56 -1.67 -7.37
C LEU A 42 1.18 -1.94 -6.00
N GLY A 43 1.06 -3.19 -5.54
CA GLY A 43 1.62 -3.63 -4.26
C GLY A 43 3.05 -4.13 -4.40
N HIS A 44 4.01 -3.51 -3.69
CA HIS A 44 5.40 -3.95 -3.72
C HIS A 44 5.60 -5.31 -3.05
N TYR A 45 6.14 -6.25 -3.80
CA TYR A 45 6.53 -7.57 -3.34
C TYR A 45 7.83 -8.01 -3.99
N ARG A 46 8.75 -8.58 -3.19
CA ARG A 46 9.96 -9.23 -3.69
C ARG A 46 10.02 -10.65 -3.09
N LYS A 47 10.15 -11.64 -3.96
CA LYS A 47 10.18 -13.04 -3.55
C LYS A 47 11.60 -13.44 -3.18
N ASN A 48 11.81 -13.89 -1.93
CA ASN A 48 13.04 -14.53 -1.45
C ASN A 48 14.37 -13.76 -1.63
N GLU A 49 14.32 -12.45 -1.82
CA GLU A 49 15.51 -11.61 -1.92
C GLU A 49 15.54 -10.62 -0.74
N ALA A 50 16.59 -10.71 0.07
CA ALA A 50 16.84 -9.72 1.11
C ALA A 50 17.22 -8.39 0.47
N HIS A 51 16.69 -7.29 0.97
CA HIS A 51 17.09 -5.96 0.54
C HIS A 51 18.46 -5.62 1.16
N GLN A 52 19.40 -5.18 0.33
CA GLN A 52 20.67 -4.61 0.81
C GLN A 52 20.46 -3.16 1.23
N ASN A 53 19.71 -2.41 0.44
CA ASN A 53 19.34 -1.02 0.70
C ASN A 53 17.84 -0.84 0.46
N LEU A 54 17.05 -1.09 1.50
CA LEU A 54 15.59 -1.28 1.43
C LEU A 54 14.85 -0.18 0.66
N ILE A 55 14.96 1.08 1.10
CA ILE A 55 14.11 2.16 0.55
C ILE A 55 14.48 2.46 -0.92
N PRO A 56 15.74 2.67 -1.31
CA PRO A 56 16.13 2.84 -2.70
C PRO A 56 15.69 1.68 -3.60
N GLU A 57 15.83 0.44 -3.14
CA GLU A 57 15.45 -0.74 -3.93
C GLU A 57 13.93 -0.81 -4.14
N VAL A 58 13.13 -0.53 -3.10
CA VAL A 58 11.67 -0.44 -3.21
C VAL A 58 11.26 0.64 -4.22
N LEU A 59 11.90 1.80 -4.20
CA LEU A 59 11.62 2.88 -5.16
C LEU A 59 11.97 2.45 -6.60
N ILE A 60 13.11 1.80 -6.80
CA ILE A 60 13.53 1.31 -8.12
C ILE A 60 12.55 0.27 -8.65
N ASP A 61 12.14 -0.70 -7.82
CA ASP A 61 11.22 -1.75 -8.22
C ASP A 61 9.84 -1.18 -8.59
N ILE A 62 9.32 -0.25 -7.79
CA ILE A 62 8.06 0.44 -8.08
C ILE A 62 8.17 1.26 -9.37
N SER A 63 9.26 2.02 -9.56
CA SER A 63 9.49 2.82 -10.78
C SER A 63 9.41 1.96 -12.03
N LYS A 64 10.14 0.85 -12.07
CA LYS A 64 10.12 -0.09 -13.20
C LYS A 64 8.71 -0.58 -13.54
N LYS A 65 7.87 -0.83 -12.52
CA LYS A 65 6.50 -1.32 -12.73
C LYS A 65 5.53 -0.20 -13.13
N ILE A 66 5.75 1.02 -12.66
CA ILE A 66 5.03 2.20 -13.17
C ILE A 66 5.35 2.40 -14.65
N ASP A 67 6.63 2.34 -15.04
CA ASP A 67 7.04 2.49 -16.44
C ASP A 67 6.43 1.39 -17.32
N LEU A 68 6.35 0.15 -16.82
CA LEU A 68 5.69 -0.96 -17.52
C LEU A 68 4.19 -0.71 -17.71
N LEU A 69 3.47 -0.22 -16.68
CA LEU A 69 2.05 0.14 -16.76
C LEU A 69 1.82 1.24 -17.81
N ILE A 70 2.59 2.32 -17.73
CA ILE A 70 2.46 3.47 -18.66
C ILE A 70 2.79 3.05 -20.10
N SER A 71 3.86 2.30 -20.32
CA SER A 71 4.25 1.83 -21.64
C SER A 71 3.25 0.85 -22.24
N SER A 72 2.47 0.14 -21.43
CA SER A 72 1.36 -0.69 -21.89
C SER A 72 0.10 0.10 -22.30
N GLY A 73 0.06 1.42 -22.02
CA GLY A 73 -1.09 2.29 -22.27
C GLY A 73 -1.98 2.55 -21.05
N PHE A 74 -1.61 2.05 -19.85
CA PHE A 74 -2.41 2.29 -18.65
C PHE A 74 -2.28 3.73 -18.16
N ASP A 75 -3.40 4.33 -17.76
CA ASP A 75 -3.44 5.71 -17.27
C ASP A 75 -2.74 5.84 -15.91
N ARG A 76 -1.68 6.65 -15.88
CA ARG A 76 -0.91 6.94 -14.68
C ARG A 76 -1.76 7.46 -13.52
N SER A 77 -2.80 8.23 -13.79
CA SER A 77 -3.68 8.81 -12.78
C SER A 77 -4.51 7.77 -12.00
N LYS A 78 -4.60 6.55 -12.52
CA LYS A 78 -5.31 5.41 -11.91
C LYS A 78 -4.42 4.48 -11.11
N ILE A 79 -3.11 4.78 -11.02
CA ILE A 79 -2.17 4.00 -10.22
C ILE A 79 -2.23 4.45 -8.76
N ILE A 80 -2.37 3.49 -7.86
CA ILE A 80 -2.26 3.64 -6.41
C ILE A 80 -1.07 2.79 -5.96
N LEU A 81 -0.19 3.32 -5.12
CA LEU A 81 0.97 2.59 -4.62
C LEU A 81 0.67 1.93 -3.27
N ASP A 82 1.04 0.66 -3.10
CA ASP A 82 1.11 0.00 -1.79
C ASP A 82 2.57 -0.42 -1.55
N PRO A 83 3.25 0.10 -0.53
CA PRO A 83 4.64 -0.26 -0.24
C PRO A 83 4.83 -1.72 0.20
N GLY A 84 3.76 -2.49 0.34
CA GLY A 84 3.80 -3.91 0.62
C GLY A 84 4.28 -4.25 2.02
N ILE A 85 3.87 -3.49 3.05
CA ILE A 85 4.21 -3.77 4.44
C ILE A 85 3.82 -5.21 4.78
N GLY A 86 4.76 -6.00 5.29
CA GLY A 86 4.56 -7.41 5.69
C GLY A 86 4.45 -8.41 4.54
N PHE A 87 4.63 -7.97 3.28
CA PHE A 87 4.68 -8.87 2.12
C PHE A 87 6.13 -9.10 1.70
N GLY A 88 6.67 -10.30 1.93
CA GLY A 88 8.07 -10.64 1.64
C GLY A 88 9.09 -9.77 2.41
N LYS A 89 8.71 -9.23 3.56
CA LYS A 89 9.52 -8.31 4.36
C LYS A 89 9.58 -8.74 5.82
N THR A 90 10.73 -8.59 6.42
CA THR A 90 10.94 -8.78 7.86
C THR A 90 10.16 -7.74 8.67
N PRO A 91 9.95 -7.96 10.00
CA PRO A 91 9.36 -6.94 10.88
C PRO A 91 10.13 -5.61 10.85
N LYS A 92 11.46 -5.67 10.83
CA LYS A 92 12.32 -4.48 10.74
C LYS A 92 12.10 -3.73 9.43
N GLU A 93 12.13 -4.40 8.28
CA GLU A 93 11.87 -3.77 6.97
C GLU A 93 10.46 -3.19 6.90
N SER A 94 9.46 -3.89 7.45
CA SER A 94 8.07 -3.40 7.51
C SER A 94 7.95 -2.10 8.30
N LYS A 95 8.64 -1.99 9.43
CA LYS A 95 8.74 -0.78 10.24
C LYS A 95 9.46 0.33 9.46
N ASP A 96 10.59 0.01 8.84
CA ASP A 96 11.42 0.99 8.13
C ASP A 96 10.68 1.54 6.90
N ILE A 97 9.92 0.72 6.17
CA ILE A 97 9.04 1.19 5.07
C ILE A 97 7.94 2.10 5.60
N LEU A 98 7.26 1.71 6.68
CA LEU A 98 6.21 2.54 7.27
C LEU A 98 6.76 3.91 7.68
N ALA A 99 7.95 3.94 8.26
CA ALA A 99 8.62 5.16 8.68
C ALA A 99 9.00 6.09 7.52
N ASN A 100 9.07 5.57 6.29
CA ASN A 100 9.51 6.28 5.09
C ASN A 100 8.43 6.43 4.01
N ILE A 101 7.14 6.33 4.37
CA ILE A 101 6.01 6.47 3.42
C ILE A 101 6.06 7.82 2.68
N GLU A 102 6.45 8.89 3.36
CA GLU A 102 6.56 10.22 2.77
C GLU A 102 7.52 10.25 1.57
N ILE A 103 8.59 9.47 1.63
CA ILE A 103 9.55 9.36 0.51
C ILE A 103 8.86 8.77 -0.71
N LEU A 104 8.08 7.69 -0.56
CA LEU A 104 7.29 7.13 -1.66
C LEU A 104 6.35 8.17 -2.26
N LYS A 105 5.60 8.86 -1.40
CA LYS A 105 4.65 9.90 -1.81
C LYS A 105 5.30 10.99 -2.62
N LYS A 106 6.44 11.51 -2.15
CA LYS A 106 7.19 12.59 -2.82
C LYS A 106 7.85 12.12 -4.11
N SER A 107 8.39 10.89 -4.14
CA SER A 107 9.11 10.35 -5.32
C SER A 107 8.21 10.15 -6.53
N PHE A 108 6.97 9.71 -6.33
CA PHE A 108 6.09 9.35 -7.44
C PHE A 108 4.92 10.31 -7.65
N ASN A 109 4.58 11.13 -6.67
CA ASN A 109 3.38 11.99 -6.67
C ASN A 109 2.10 11.22 -7.06
N LEU A 110 1.95 10.00 -6.51
CA LEU A 110 0.79 9.13 -6.70
C LEU A 110 0.10 8.88 -5.35
N PRO A 111 -1.19 8.50 -5.33
CA PRO A 111 -1.85 8.06 -4.10
C PRO A 111 -1.11 6.86 -3.48
N VAL A 112 -0.97 6.88 -2.15
CA VAL A 112 -0.35 5.78 -1.39
C VAL A 112 -1.41 5.12 -0.50
N MET A 113 -1.55 3.80 -0.66
CA MET A 113 -2.36 2.95 0.21
C MET A 113 -1.45 2.25 1.23
N VAL A 114 -1.87 2.23 2.49
CA VAL A 114 -1.15 1.55 3.57
C VAL A 114 -2.04 0.48 4.21
N GLY A 115 -1.54 -0.75 4.22
CA GLY A 115 -2.17 -1.90 4.86
C GLY A 115 -1.30 -2.47 5.99
N SER A 116 -1.21 -1.77 7.12
CA SER A 116 -0.41 -2.18 8.29
C SER A 116 -1.19 -2.97 9.34
N SER A 117 -2.53 -2.99 9.22
CA SER A 117 -3.44 -3.52 10.23
C SER A 117 -3.14 -4.96 10.62
N ARG A 118 -2.98 -5.19 11.93
CA ARG A 118 -2.71 -6.49 12.59
C ARG A 118 -1.47 -7.23 12.07
N LYS A 119 -0.60 -6.56 11.30
CA LYS A 119 0.60 -7.18 10.71
C LYS A 119 1.59 -7.67 11.77
N SER A 120 2.43 -8.65 11.39
CA SER A 120 3.36 -9.34 12.29
C SER A 120 4.34 -8.40 12.98
N PHE A 121 4.82 -7.36 12.30
CA PHE A 121 5.74 -6.39 12.88
C PHE A 121 5.15 -5.66 14.10
N ILE A 122 3.83 -5.39 14.12
CA ILE A 122 3.17 -4.83 15.31
C ILE A 122 3.30 -5.78 16.49
N GLY A 123 3.05 -7.07 16.27
CA GLY A 123 3.21 -8.09 17.30
C GLY A 123 4.65 -8.22 17.79
N GLU A 124 5.63 -8.14 16.89
CA GLU A 124 7.06 -8.18 17.21
C GLU A 124 7.46 -7.08 18.18
N TYR A 125 7.03 -5.83 17.93
CA TYR A 125 7.40 -4.69 18.77
C TYR A 125 6.52 -4.47 20.00
N THR A 126 5.31 -5.07 20.06
CA THR A 126 4.38 -4.87 21.18
C THR A 126 4.20 -6.10 22.04
N GLY A 127 4.70 -7.27 21.64
CA GLY A 127 4.46 -8.54 22.30
C GLY A 127 3.01 -9.04 22.19
N LYS A 128 2.17 -8.43 21.30
CA LYS A 128 0.74 -8.69 21.24
C LYS A 128 0.36 -9.76 20.21
N LYS A 129 -0.61 -10.60 20.57
CA LYS A 129 -1.28 -11.53 19.64
C LYS A 129 -2.10 -10.75 18.61
N ILE A 130 -2.50 -11.39 17.51
CA ILE A 130 -3.17 -10.75 16.36
C ILE A 130 -4.43 -9.99 16.80
N GLU A 131 -5.23 -10.57 17.67
CA GLU A 131 -6.51 -10.02 18.15
C GLU A 131 -6.31 -8.76 19.04
N GLU A 132 -5.15 -8.66 19.66
CA GLU A 132 -4.80 -7.57 20.59
C GLU A 132 -4.08 -6.38 19.92
N ARG A 133 -3.87 -6.42 18.60
CA ARG A 133 -3.06 -5.44 17.86
C ARG A 133 -3.82 -4.17 17.45
N VAL A 134 -5.02 -3.95 17.98
CA VAL A 134 -5.84 -2.79 17.59
C VAL A 134 -5.16 -1.45 17.89
N PHE A 135 -4.58 -1.29 19.09
CA PHE A 135 -3.87 -0.06 19.45
C PHE A 135 -2.57 0.14 18.67
N GLY A 136 -1.81 -0.93 18.43
CA GLY A 136 -0.65 -0.88 17.54
C GLY A 136 -1.05 -0.52 16.10
N THR A 137 -2.17 -1.06 15.62
CA THR A 137 -2.76 -0.67 14.33
C THR A 137 -3.12 0.81 14.31
N ALA A 138 -3.79 1.31 15.36
CA ALA A 138 -4.16 2.73 15.48
C ALA A 138 -2.93 3.64 15.40
N SER A 139 -1.85 3.32 16.11
CA SER A 139 -0.60 4.06 16.04
C SER A 139 -0.01 4.10 14.62
N THR A 140 -0.03 2.98 13.91
CA THR A 140 0.43 2.92 12.51
C THR A 140 -0.46 3.68 11.55
N VAL A 141 -1.78 3.74 11.81
CA VAL A 141 -2.76 4.52 11.04
C VAL A 141 -2.49 6.02 11.21
N VAL A 142 -2.36 6.50 12.45
CA VAL A 142 -2.01 7.91 12.74
C VAL A 142 -0.72 8.28 12.02
N PHE A 143 0.34 7.48 12.19
CA PHE A 143 1.62 7.74 11.57
C PHE A 143 1.52 7.78 10.04
N SER A 144 0.77 6.87 9.44
CA SER A 144 0.56 6.82 7.98
C SER A 144 -0.13 8.08 7.45
N ILE A 145 -1.18 8.57 8.14
CA ILE A 145 -1.91 9.78 7.75
C ILE A 145 -0.99 11.01 7.81
N LEU A 146 -0.23 11.15 8.89
CA LEU A 146 0.70 12.27 9.05
C LEU A 146 1.80 12.28 7.98
N ASN A 147 2.22 11.10 7.52
CA ASN A 147 3.23 10.94 6.47
C ASN A 147 2.66 10.82 5.05
N GLY A 148 1.40 11.21 4.83
CA GLY A 148 0.83 11.42 3.50
C GLY A 148 0.16 10.21 2.85
N ALA A 149 -0.15 9.14 3.60
CA ALA A 149 -0.99 8.07 3.08
C ALA A 149 -2.39 8.60 2.72
N ASN A 150 -2.90 8.18 1.56
CA ASN A 150 -4.20 8.59 1.05
C ASN A 150 -5.29 7.56 1.36
N ILE A 151 -4.93 6.29 1.41
CA ILE A 151 -5.83 5.16 1.61
C ILE A 151 -5.30 4.27 2.73
N LEU A 152 -6.19 3.85 3.61
CA LEU A 152 -5.86 2.95 4.73
C LEU A 152 -6.70 1.67 4.60
N ARG A 153 -6.01 0.52 4.52
CA ARG A 153 -6.67 -0.78 4.49
C ARG A 153 -6.57 -1.44 5.86
N VAL A 154 -7.71 -1.57 6.55
CA VAL A 154 -7.77 -1.99 7.95
C VAL A 154 -8.79 -3.10 8.18
N HIS A 155 -8.63 -3.89 9.27
CA HIS A 155 -9.59 -4.89 9.73
C HIS A 155 -10.63 -4.26 10.67
N ASP A 156 -10.17 -3.45 11.62
CA ASP A 156 -10.99 -2.84 12.66
C ASP A 156 -11.54 -1.49 12.17
N TYR A 157 -12.44 -1.56 11.20
CA TYR A 157 -12.92 -0.38 10.46
C TYR A 157 -13.53 0.69 11.37
N LYS A 158 -14.40 0.30 12.31
CA LYS A 158 -15.13 1.25 13.19
C LYS A 158 -14.15 2.05 14.03
N GLU A 159 -13.24 1.36 14.71
CA GLU A 159 -12.22 1.95 15.57
C GLU A 159 -11.27 2.84 14.76
N MET A 160 -10.85 2.38 13.59
CA MET A 160 -9.92 3.14 12.74
C MET A 160 -10.57 4.35 12.07
N MET A 161 -11.89 4.37 11.90
CA MET A 161 -12.60 5.57 11.45
C MET A 161 -12.52 6.71 12.47
N ASP A 162 -12.64 6.42 13.77
CA ASP A 162 -12.50 7.44 14.81
C ASP A 162 -11.05 7.92 14.93
N VAL A 163 -10.08 7.00 14.83
CA VAL A 163 -8.65 7.33 14.75
C VAL A 163 -8.37 8.27 13.57
N LYS A 164 -8.88 7.94 12.38
CA LYS A 164 -8.72 8.76 11.16
C LYS A 164 -9.31 10.15 11.36
N LYS A 165 -10.57 10.26 11.84
CA LYS A 165 -11.26 11.54 12.04
C LYS A 165 -10.48 12.43 13.00
N MET A 166 -10.07 11.87 14.17
CA MET A 166 -9.34 12.64 15.17
C MET A 166 -7.95 13.07 14.67
N THR A 167 -7.25 12.17 13.97
CA THR A 167 -5.96 12.51 13.36
C THR A 167 -6.09 13.64 12.35
N GLN A 168 -7.14 13.63 11.51
CA GLN A 168 -7.36 14.69 10.53
C GLN A 168 -7.64 16.04 11.18
N VAL A 169 -8.51 16.09 12.18
CA VAL A 169 -8.79 17.31 12.95
C VAL A 169 -7.52 17.90 13.56
N LEU A 170 -6.68 17.05 14.19
CA LEU A 170 -5.42 17.50 14.77
C LEU A 170 -4.43 18.00 13.71
N LYS A 171 -4.34 17.30 12.58
CA LYS A 171 -3.47 17.68 11.46
C LYS A 171 -3.87 19.02 10.87
N ASP A 172 -5.17 19.26 10.68
CA ASP A 172 -5.69 20.50 10.09
C ASP A 172 -5.57 21.69 11.06
N SER A 173 -5.44 21.43 12.37
CA SER A 173 -5.25 22.44 13.40
C SER A 173 -3.78 22.71 13.71
N ALA A 174 -2.85 21.92 13.18
CA ALA A 174 -1.42 22.11 13.42
C ALA A 174 -0.91 23.35 12.68
N TYR A 175 -0.27 24.29 13.41
CA TYR A 175 0.45 25.38 12.77
C TYR A 175 1.66 24.81 12.02
N ILE A 176 1.73 25.09 10.71
CA ILE A 176 2.92 24.80 9.92
C ILE A 176 3.90 25.93 10.24
N LEU A 177 4.94 25.63 11.01
CA LEU A 177 6.08 26.54 11.25
C LEU A 177 7.05 26.48 10.07
#